data_1e21826ea0ab8bcb6532115d856e7e27
#
_entry.id   1e21826ea0ab8bcb6532115d856e7e27
#
_cell.length_a   1.000
_cell.length_b   1.000
_cell.length_c   1.000
_cell.angle_alpha   90.00
_cell.angle_beta   90.00
_cell.angle_gamma   90.00
#
_symmetry.space_group_name_H-M   'P 1'
#
loop_
_entity.id
_entity.type
_entity.pdbx_description
1 polymer ?
#
loop_
_entity_poly.entity_id
_entity_poly.type
_entity_poly.pdbx_seq_one_letter_code
_entity_poly.pdbx_strand_id
1 'polypeptide(L)'
;MRPALLDVLNSYADGLGEEPGTELFVVSLDPDDETIVWLYEIFKDEDAENEHRASNGFQSLMQSMPRLLASPPAVLRTVPLRMSMQEDVLSEDWDF
;
A
#
# COMPACT_ATOMS: atom_id res chain seq x y z
N MET A 1 -1.79 4.07 15.54
CA MET A 1 -0.66 3.35 16.12
C MET A 1 0.16 2.67 15.01
N ARG A 2 1.36 3.16 14.81
CA ARG A 2 2.18 2.77 13.64
C ARG A 2 2.57 1.30 13.60
N PRO A 3 3.07 0.67 14.70
CA PRO A 3 3.46 -0.74 14.62
C PRO A 3 2.29 -1.67 14.27
N ALA A 4 1.13 -1.46 14.84
CA ALA A 4 -0.06 -2.26 14.54
C ALA A 4 -0.52 -2.02 13.10
N LEU A 5 -0.43 -0.79 12.61
CA LEU A 5 -0.74 -0.46 11.22
C LEU A 5 0.20 -1.18 10.27
N LEU A 6 1.50 -1.20 10.57
CA LEU A 6 2.48 -1.89 9.73
C LEU A 6 2.22 -3.39 9.66
N ASP A 7 1.82 -4.01 10.78
CA ASP A 7 1.48 -5.43 10.78
C ASP A 7 0.31 -5.74 9.84
N VAL A 8 -0.72 -4.90 9.87
CA VAL A 8 -1.90 -5.07 9.00
C VAL A 8 -1.52 -4.85 7.53
N LEU A 9 -0.71 -3.84 7.24
CA LEU A 9 -0.26 -3.56 5.88
C LEU A 9 0.64 -4.68 5.34
N ASN A 10 1.51 -5.24 6.17
CA ASN A 10 2.34 -6.37 5.77
C ASN A 10 1.50 -7.60 5.45
N SER A 11 0.48 -7.88 6.25
CA SER A 11 -0.44 -8.99 5.98
C SER A 11 -1.17 -8.79 4.65
N TYR A 12 -1.60 -7.57 4.38
CA TYR A 12 -2.22 -7.26 3.10
C TYR A 12 -1.22 -7.48 1.94
N ALA A 13 0.00 -6.99 2.09
CA ALA A 13 1.04 -7.12 1.05
C ALA A 13 1.39 -8.58 0.77
N ASP A 14 1.38 -9.43 1.79
CA ASP A 14 1.65 -10.87 1.61
C ASP A 14 0.61 -11.55 0.72
N GLY A 15 -0.62 -11.03 0.70
CA GLY A 15 -1.69 -11.55 -0.13
C GLY A 15 -1.82 -10.87 -1.49
N LEU A 16 -0.89 -10.01 -1.87
CA LEU A 16 -1.00 -9.19 -3.08
C LEU A 16 -1.03 -10.03 -4.36
N GLY A 17 -0.50 -11.25 -4.32
CA GLY A 17 -0.55 -12.17 -5.46
C GLY A 17 -1.97 -12.53 -5.89
N GLU A 18 -2.98 -12.33 -5.04
CA GLU A 18 -4.39 -12.52 -5.39
C GLU A 18 -4.98 -11.33 -6.15
N GLU A 19 -4.20 -10.26 -6.32
CA GLU A 19 -4.58 -9.06 -7.04
C GLU A 19 -3.58 -8.81 -8.19
N PRO A 20 -3.61 -9.62 -9.26
CA PRO A 20 -2.59 -9.51 -10.31
C PRO A 20 -2.59 -8.17 -11.04
N GLY A 21 -3.68 -7.41 -10.96
CA GLY A 21 -3.75 -6.07 -11.54
C GLY A 21 -3.12 -4.98 -10.68
N THR A 22 -2.78 -5.25 -9.42
CA THR A 22 -2.04 -4.32 -8.57
C THR A 22 -0.56 -4.53 -8.81
N GLU A 23 0.03 -3.65 -9.60
CA GLU A 23 1.39 -3.81 -10.09
C GLU A 23 2.44 -3.42 -9.07
N LEU A 24 2.10 -2.50 -8.18
CA LEU A 24 3.04 -2.00 -7.18
C LEU A 24 2.30 -1.62 -5.91
N PHE A 25 2.88 -1.99 -4.77
CA PHE A 25 2.41 -1.59 -3.46
C PHE A 25 3.62 -1.32 -2.58
N VAL A 26 3.83 -0.05 -2.23
CA VAL A 26 4.98 0.36 -1.42
C VAL A 26 4.50 0.99 -0.13
N VAL A 27 5.05 0.52 0.98
CA VAL A 27 4.84 1.12 2.30
C VAL A 27 6.10 1.89 2.65
N SER A 28 5.96 3.17 2.94
CA SER A 28 7.08 4.03 3.30
C SER A 28 6.82 4.71 4.62
N LEU A 29 7.87 4.91 5.39
CA LEU A 29 7.80 5.60 6.66
C LEU A 29 8.22 7.04 6.46
N ASP A 30 7.47 7.96 7.08
CA ASP A 30 7.85 9.37 7.06
C ASP A 30 9.14 9.52 7.89
N PRO A 31 10.19 10.16 7.34
CA PRO A 31 11.47 10.26 8.04
C PRO A 31 11.44 11.25 9.21
N ASP A 32 10.48 12.16 9.22
CA ASP A 32 10.43 13.24 10.21
C ASP A 32 9.27 13.11 11.20
N ASP A 33 8.30 12.22 10.91
CA ASP A 33 7.12 12.05 11.77
C ASP A 33 6.81 10.56 11.95
N GLU A 34 7.00 10.06 13.15
CA GLU A 34 6.78 8.65 13.49
C GLU A 34 5.33 8.22 13.42
N THR A 35 4.40 9.15 13.30
CA THR A 35 2.97 8.85 13.25
C THR A 35 2.44 8.70 11.82
N ILE A 36 3.27 8.98 10.82
CA ILE A 36 2.85 9.00 9.42
C ILE A 36 3.41 7.82 8.66
N VAL A 37 2.54 7.17 7.88
CA VAL A 37 2.90 6.13 6.92
C VAL A 37 2.39 6.57 5.55
N TRP A 38 3.21 6.38 4.54
CA TRP A 38 2.87 6.69 3.15
C TRP A 38 2.68 5.40 2.38
N LEU A 39 1.61 5.33 1.59
CA LEU A 39 1.38 4.21 0.67
C LEU A 39 1.43 4.73 -0.76
N TYR A 40 2.10 3.97 -1.62
CA TYR A 40 2.12 4.25 -3.04
C TYR A 40 1.68 3.00 -3.79
N GLU A 41 0.68 3.12 -4.65
CA GLU A 41 0.09 1.98 -5.34
C GLU A 41 -0.06 2.28 -6.82
N ILE A 42 0.22 1.28 -7.65
CA ILE A 42 -0.01 1.36 -9.09
C ILE A 42 -0.88 0.20 -9.51
N PHE A 43 -1.96 0.50 -10.24
CA PHE A 43 -2.86 -0.48 -10.80
C PHE A 43 -2.66 -0.53 -12.32
N LYS A 44 -2.84 -1.72 -12.88
CA LYS A 44 -2.69 -1.93 -14.32
C LYS A 44 -3.64 -1.04 -15.13
N ASP A 45 -4.89 -0.93 -14.68
CA ASP A 45 -5.94 -0.15 -15.29
C ASP A 45 -7.06 0.12 -14.28
N GLU A 46 -8.11 0.78 -14.73
CA GLU A 46 -9.23 1.11 -13.86
C GLU A 46 -9.98 -0.15 -13.36
N ASP A 47 -10.08 -1.18 -14.20
CA ASP A 47 -10.69 -2.44 -13.80
C ASP A 47 -9.90 -3.09 -12.68
N ALA A 48 -8.57 -3.06 -12.77
CA ALA A 48 -7.70 -3.58 -11.71
C ALA A 48 -7.88 -2.80 -10.40
N GLU A 49 -8.03 -1.49 -10.47
CA GLU A 49 -8.30 -0.67 -9.29
C GLU A 49 -9.63 -1.05 -8.65
N ASN A 50 -10.67 -1.28 -9.46
CA ASN A 50 -11.97 -1.71 -8.96
C ASN A 50 -11.92 -3.09 -8.34
N GLU A 51 -11.18 -4.02 -8.94
CA GLU A 51 -10.97 -5.36 -8.37
C GLU A 51 -10.22 -5.29 -7.04
N HIS A 52 -9.22 -4.41 -6.94
CA HIS A 52 -8.51 -4.17 -5.70
C HIS A 52 -9.46 -3.76 -4.58
N ARG A 53 -10.34 -2.80 -4.84
CA ARG A 53 -11.29 -2.31 -3.85
C ARG A 53 -12.30 -3.37 -3.43
N ALA A 54 -12.63 -4.29 -4.32
CA ALA A 54 -13.57 -5.37 -4.04
C ALA A 54 -12.92 -6.60 -3.43
N SER A 55 -11.58 -6.65 -3.37
CA SER A 55 -10.88 -7.82 -2.87
C SER A 55 -11.11 -8.04 -1.38
N ASN A 56 -11.06 -9.31 -0.96
CA ASN A 56 -11.20 -9.65 0.46
C ASN A 56 -10.08 -9.05 1.30
N GLY A 57 -8.87 -9.04 0.75
CA GLY A 57 -7.71 -8.47 1.43
C GLY A 57 -7.89 -6.99 1.71
N PHE A 58 -8.34 -6.23 0.72
CA PHE A 58 -8.58 -4.81 0.89
C PHE A 58 -9.73 -4.52 1.86
N GLN A 59 -10.80 -5.30 1.77
CA GLN A 59 -11.94 -5.14 2.68
C GLN A 59 -11.53 -5.40 4.13
N SER A 60 -10.73 -6.44 4.38
CA SER A 60 -10.18 -6.69 5.71
C SER A 60 -9.31 -5.56 6.21
N LEU A 61 -8.47 -5.01 5.31
CA LEU A 61 -7.61 -3.87 5.63
C LEU A 61 -8.46 -2.66 6.03
N MET A 62 -9.49 -2.35 5.26
CA MET A 62 -10.36 -1.21 5.53
C MET A 62 -11.12 -1.35 6.85
N GLN A 63 -11.49 -2.57 7.24
CA GLN A 63 -12.15 -2.81 8.52
C GLN A 63 -11.24 -2.54 9.71
N SER A 64 -9.93 -2.69 9.53
CA SER A 64 -8.94 -2.44 10.58
C SER A 64 -8.56 -0.97 10.73
N MET A 65 -8.74 -0.18 9.67
CA MET A 65 -8.23 1.20 9.62
C MET A 65 -8.79 2.13 10.69
N PRO A 66 -10.11 2.15 10.99
CA PRO A 66 -10.64 3.14 11.93
C PRO A 66 -10.03 3.12 13.32
N ARG A 67 -9.59 1.94 13.79
CA ARG A 67 -8.96 1.85 15.13
C ARG A 67 -7.46 2.10 15.10
N LEU A 68 -6.85 2.14 13.92
CA LEU A 68 -5.40 2.29 13.78
C LEU A 68 -5.00 3.71 13.39
N LEU A 69 -5.89 4.46 12.79
CA LEU A 69 -5.63 5.79 12.25
C LEU A 69 -6.21 6.87 13.15
N ALA A 70 -5.46 7.95 13.34
CA ALA A 70 -5.94 9.12 14.07
C ALA A 70 -6.98 9.92 13.28
N SER A 71 -6.91 9.81 11.95
CA SER A 71 -7.84 10.49 11.03
C SER A 71 -7.98 9.65 9.76
N PRO A 72 -9.05 9.87 8.96
CA PRO A 72 -9.19 9.17 7.69
C PRO A 72 -7.98 9.38 6.78
N PRO A 73 -7.60 8.38 5.96
CA PRO A 73 -6.48 8.54 5.06
C PRO A 73 -6.78 9.58 3.98
N ALA A 74 -5.78 10.40 3.65
CA ALA A 74 -5.85 11.29 2.49
C ALA A 74 -5.42 10.50 1.26
N VAL A 75 -6.17 10.63 0.17
CA VAL A 75 -5.89 9.89 -1.07
C VAL A 75 -5.67 10.88 -2.20
N LEU A 76 -4.53 10.73 -2.89
CA LEU A 76 -4.23 11.50 -4.09
C LEU A 76 -4.14 10.51 -5.25
N ARG A 77 -4.98 10.72 -6.27
CA ARG A 77 -4.98 9.86 -7.46
C ARG A 77 -4.22 10.55 -8.59
N THR A 78 -3.37 9.79 -9.24
CA THR A 78 -2.61 10.25 -10.40
C THR A 78 -2.63 9.17 -11.47
N VAL A 79 -2.31 9.56 -12.70
CA VAL A 79 -2.15 8.62 -13.80
C VAL A 79 -0.67 8.60 -14.18
N PRO A 80 0.02 7.46 -14.04
CA PRO A 80 1.43 7.39 -14.39
C PRO A 80 1.64 7.68 -15.87
N LEU A 81 2.58 8.57 -16.17
CA LEU A 81 2.98 8.84 -17.54
C LEU A 81 4.12 7.91 -17.96
N ARG A 82 5.05 7.67 -17.06
CA ARG A 82 6.21 6.85 -17.32
C ARG A 82 6.73 6.26 -16.02
N MET A 83 7.15 5.00 -16.08
CA MET A 83 7.82 4.34 -14.97
C MET A 83 9.07 3.66 -15.50
N SER A 84 10.20 3.91 -14.84
CA SER A 84 11.46 3.23 -15.11
C SER A 84 11.98 2.67 -13.80
N MET A 85 12.40 1.41 -13.83
CA MET A 85 12.90 0.74 -12.63
C MET A 85 14.12 -0.06 -13.01
N GLN A 86 15.17 0.08 -12.22
CA GLN A 86 16.33 -0.78 -12.33
C GLN A 86 16.13 -2.02 -11.49
N GLU A 87 16.75 -3.12 -11.89
CA GLU A 87 16.72 -4.34 -11.10
C GLU A 87 17.31 -4.07 -9.71
N ASP A 88 16.80 -4.78 -8.72
CA ASP A 88 17.29 -4.73 -7.34
C ASP A 88 17.16 -3.37 -6.65
N VAL A 89 16.29 -2.50 -7.17
CA VAL A 89 16.02 -1.21 -6.52
C VAL A 89 15.53 -1.38 -5.09
N LEU A 90 14.68 -2.38 -4.86
CA LEU A 90 14.18 -2.72 -3.53
C LEU A 90 14.83 -4.01 -3.07
N SER A 91 16.11 -3.92 -2.69
CA SER A 91 16.85 -5.08 -2.22
C SER A 91 16.43 -5.46 -0.79
N GLU A 92 16.84 -6.66 -0.39
CA GLU A 92 16.59 -7.18 0.95
C GLU A 92 17.28 -6.38 2.06
N ASP A 93 18.17 -5.48 1.68
CA ASP A 93 18.93 -4.67 2.65
C ASP A 93 18.12 -3.50 3.20
N TRP A 94 16.93 -3.26 2.64
CA TRP A 94 16.03 -2.24 3.19
C TRP A 94 15.47 -2.73 4.52
N ASP A 95 15.68 -1.94 5.54
CA ASP A 95 15.26 -2.24 6.90
C ASP A 95 14.32 -1.15 7.40
N PHE A 96 13.14 -1.56 7.75
CA PHE A 96 12.18 -0.67 8.39
C PHE A 96 12.35 -0.76 9.90
#